data_876c8b3abc2f44c89318b19365853fe9
#
_entry.id   876c8b3abc2f44c89318b19365853fe9
#
_cell.length_a   1.000
_cell.length_b   1.000
_cell.length_c   1.000
_cell.angle_alpha   90.00
_cell.angle_beta   90.00
_cell.angle_gamma   90.00
#
_symmetry.space_group_name_H-M   'P 1'
#
loop_
_entity.id
_entity.type
_entity.pdbx_description
1 polymer ?
#
loop_
_entity_poly.entity_id
_entity_poly.type
_entity_poly.pdbx_seq_one_letter_code
_entity_poly.pdbx_strand_id
1 'polypeptide(L)'
;MKKFILAIAAAFMAASMASAQDMAQATELYNNGATAISMKNWTEALDCFQKALEMGKTIGADADELVANCKNAIPGVSLEIAKDLIKDAKYDEAAAKLDEVAKIAEEYENAEVAEKAKELVPQMWMQKGVDALKLKDFATAADGFAK
;
A
#
# COMPACT_ATOMS: atom_id res chain seq x y z
N MET A 1 23.37 -15.32 43.98
CA MET A 1 22.02 -14.78 43.69
C MET A 1 22.02 -13.32 43.21
N LYS A 2 22.74 -12.38 43.80
CA LYS A 2 22.75 -10.95 43.36
C LYS A 2 23.29 -10.71 41.93
N LYS A 3 24.23 -11.54 41.43
CA LYS A 3 24.77 -11.42 40.05
C LYS A 3 23.81 -11.89 38.96
N PHE A 4 22.92 -12.81 39.27
CA PHE A 4 21.89 -13.29 38.33
C PHE A 4 20.75 -12.26 38.15
N ILE A 5 20.37 -11.57 39.21
CA ILE A 5 19.32 -10.53 39.15
C ILE A 5 19.77 -9.33 38.32
N LEU A 6 21.08 -8.97 38.40
CA LEU A 6 21.63 -7.86 37.63
C LEU A 6 21.70 -8.18 36.13
N ALA A 7 21.98 -9.45 35.78
CA ALA A 7 22.01 -9.89 34.36
C ALA A 7 20.59 -9.89 33.72
N ILE A 8 19.57 -10.29 34.47
CA ILE A 8 18.18 -10.28 34.01
C ILE A 8 17.68 -8.84 33.83
N ALA A 9 18.00 -7.93 34.75
CA ALA A 9 17.64 -6.51 34.65
C ALA A 9 18.32 -5.82 33.46
N ALA A 10 19.59 -6.13 33.19
CA ALA A 10 20.31 -5.58 32.03
C ALA A 10 19.76 -6.13 30.69
N ALA A 11 19.37 -7.40 30.63
CA ALA A 11 18.74 -7.98 29.45
C ALA A 11 17.34 -7.39 29.18
N PHE A 12 16.57 -7.11 30.22
CA PHE A 12 15.25 -6.46 30.07
C PHE A 12 15.37 -5.00 29.60
N MET A 13 16.35 -4.25 30.08
CA MET A 13 16.60 -2.87 29.62
C MET A 13 17.12 -2.82 28.17
N ALA A 14 17.94 -3.77 27.76
CA ALA A 14 18.42 -3.85 26.38
C ALA A 14 17.29 -4.19 25.39
N ALA A 15 16.38 -5.08 25.77
CA ALA A 15 15.22 -5.42 24.94
C ALA A 15 14.24 -4.24 24.79
N SER A 16 14.01 -3.47 25.86
CA SER A 16 13.12 -2.30 25.81
C SER A 16 13.73 -1.14 25.00
N MET A 17 15.04 -0.97 24.99
CA MET A 17 15.72 0.03 24.17
C MET A 17 15.72 -0.33 22.69
N ALA A 18 15.87 -1.60 22.34
CA ALA A 18 15.79 -2.08 20.96
C ALA A 18 14.36 -1.87 20.41
N SER A 19 13.34 -2.25 21.17
CA SER A 19 11.94 -2.06 20.77
C SER A 19 11.58 -0.57 20.59
N ALA A 20 12.09 0.32 21.45
CA ALA A 20 11.87 1.75 21.30
C ALA A 20 12.57 2.33 20.05
N GLN A 21 13.74 1.83 19.70
CA GLN A 21 14.44 2.23 18.47
C GLN A 21 13.72 1.73 17.23
N ASP A 22 13.21 0.49 17.23
CA ASP A 22 12.45 -0.09 16.13
C ASP A 22 11.14 0.68 15.94
N MET A 23 10.45 1.06 17.02
CA MET A 23 9.24 1.88 16.94
C MET A 23 9.50 3.28 16.38
N ALA A 24 10.62 3.92 16.76
CA ALA A 24 11.00 5.21 16.21
C ALA A 24 11.26 5.11 14.70
N GLN A 25 11.95 4.07 14.25
CA GLN A 25 12.22 3.82 12.84
C GLN A 25 10.95 3.50 12.04
N ALA A 26 10.06 2.68 12.58
CA ALA A 26 8.78 2.37 11.94
C ALA A 26 7.90 3.62 11.80
N THR A 27 7.89 4.49 12.83
CA THR A 27 7.19 5.77 12.80
C THR A 27 7.80 6.73 11.77
N GLU A 28 9.12 6.77 11.66
CA GLU A 28 9.82 7.56 10.64
C GLU A 28 9.43 7.11 9.22
N LEU A 29 9.42 5.81 8.97
CA LEU A 29 8.97 5.26 7.69
C LEU A 29 7.52 5.66 7.38
N TYR A 30 6.62 5.56 8.34
CA TYR A 30 5.23 6.01 8.16
C TYR A 30 5.16 7.49 7.78
N ASN A 31 5.90 8.35 8.48
CA ASN A 31 5.93 9.79 8.20
C ASN A 31 6.53 10.10 6.81
N ASN A 32 7.56 9.35 6.40
CA ASN A 32 8.13 9.45 5.06
C ASN A 32 7.11 9.06 3.99
N GLY A 33 6.33 8.00 4.22
CA GLY A 33 5.21 7.61 3.37
C GLY A 33 4.16 8.72 3.24
N ALA A 34 3.76 9.35 4.35
CA ALA A 34 2.83 10.48 4.34
C ALA A 34 3.40 11.70 3.59
N THR A 35 4.70 11.95 3.71
CA THR A 35 5.38 13.00 2.95
C THR A 35 5.40 12.69 1.45
N ALA A 36 5.69 11.44 1.07
CA ALA A 36 5.67 10.99 -0.32
C ALA A 36 4.27 11.13 -0.96
N ILE A 37 3.19 10.88 -0.21
CA ILE A 37 1.81 11.16 -0.66
C ILE A 37 1.65 12.64 -1.03
N SER A 38 2.15 13.55 -0.18
CA SER A 38 2.05 14.99 -0.43
C SER A 38 2.77 15.43 -1.71
N MET A 39 3.82 14.70 -2.07
CA MET A 39 4.57 14.88 -3.32
C MET A 39 3.99 14.08 -4.50
N LYS A 40 2.91 13.33 -4.31
CA LYS A 40 2.33 12.37 -5.28
C LYS A 40 3.31 11.28 -5.74
N ASN A 41 4.30 10.97 -4.93
CA ASN A 41 5.22 9.86 -5.16
C ASN A 41 4.63 8.59 -4.55
N TRP A 42 3.62 8.03 -5.24
CA TRP A 42 2.83 6.92 -4.73
C TRP A 42 3.64 5.64 -4.51
N THR A 43 4.63 5.38 -5.36
CA THR A 43 5.48 4.19 -5.25
C THR A 43 6.35 4.24 -3.99
N GLU A 44 6.96 5.38 -3.70
CA GLU A 44 7.74 5.59 -2.48
C GLU A 44 6.84 5.55 -1.23
N ALA A 45 5.66 6.17 -1.32
CA ALA A 45 4.69 6.11 -0.23
C ALA A 45 4.30 4.68 0.11
N LEU A 46 4.01 3.86 -0.91
CA LEU A 46 3.65 2.46 -0.74
C LEU A 46 4.79 1.66 -0.09
N ASP A 47 6.03 1.81 -0.58
CA ASP A 47 7.21 1.14 -0.03
C ASP A 47 7.43 1.51 1.45
N CYS A 48 7.32 2.79 1.78
CA CYS A 48 7.44 3.28 3.15
C CYS A 48 6.38 2.69 4.07
N PHE A 49 5.10 2.69 3.68
CA PHE A 49 4.03 2.13 4.51
C PHE A 49 4.12 0.61 4.65
N GLN A 50 4.54 -0.11 3.60
CA GLN A 50 4.75 -1.55 3.69
C GLN A 50 5.89 -1.90 4.66
N LYS A 51 7.00 -1.18 4.61
CA LYS A 51 8.12 -1.35 5.54
C LYS A 51 7.71 -1.01 6.98
N ALA A 52 6.99 0.10 7.19
CA ALA A 52 6.46 0.47 8.49
C ALA A 52 5.51 -0.60 9.04
N LEU A 53 4.64 -1.15 8.20
CA LEU A 53 3.70 -2.22 8.55
C LEU A 53 4.45 -3.49 9.00
N GLU A 54 5.45 -3.93 8.25
CA GLU A 54 6.23 -5.13 8.61
C GLU A 54 7.03 -4.94 9.89
N MET A 55 7.63 -3.76 10.08
CA MET A 55 8.28 -3.43 11.35
C MET A 55 7.27 -3.41 12.51
N GLY A 56 6.11 -2.77 12.32
CA GLY A 56 5.06 -2.71 13.33
C GLY A 56 4.57 -4.11 13.74
N LYS A 57 4.36 -5.01 12.78
CA LYS A 57 4.02 -6.41 13.08
C LYS A 57 5.09 -7.13 13.92
N THR A 58 6.36 -6.82 13.68
CA THR A 58 7.48 -7.41 14.43
C THR A 58 7.58 -6.86 15.86
N ILE A 59 7.28 -5.57 16.05
CA ILE A 59 7.24 -4.90 17.36
C ILE A 59 6.10 -5.47 18.21
N GLY A 60 4.95 -5.77 17.60
CA GLY A 60 3.78 -6.33 18.27
C GLY A 60 2.87 -5.27 18.87
N ALA A 61 2.25 -5.55 20.01
CA ALA A 61 1.16 -4.76 20.59
C ALA A 61 1.45 -3.26 20.76
N ASP A 62 2.69 -2.89 21.00
CA ASP A 62 3.09 -1.48 21.16
C ASP A 62 2.96 -0.68 19.85
N ALA A 63 2.90 -1.37 18.69
CA ALA A 63 2.76 -0.78 17.37
C ALA A 63 1.38 -0.99 16.72
N ASP A 64 0.38 -1.48 17.44
CA ASP A 64 -0.95 -1.79 16.88
C ASP A 64 -1.59 -0.61 16.16
N GLU A 65 -1.47 0.60 16.70
CA GLU A 65 -1.97 1.83 16.08
C GLU A 65 -1.24 2.13 14.76
N LEU A 66 0.08 2.00 14.74
CA LEU A 66 0.88 2.19 13.52
C LEU A 66 0.51 1.16 12.44
N VAL A 67 0.34 -0.11 12.83
CA VAL A 67 -0.10 -1.19 11.94
C VAL A 67 -1.47 -0.88 11.35
N ALA A 68 -2.42 -0.44 12.16
CA ALA A 68 -3.75 -0.05 11.70
C ALA A 68 -3.69 1.13 10.72
N ASN A 69 -2.90 2.15 11.02
CA ASN A 69 -2.71 3.31 10.15
C ASN A 69 -2.08 2.92 8.80
N CYS A 70 -1.08 2.04 8.79
CA CYS A 70 -0.49 1.51 7.56
C CYS A 70 -1.51 0.71 6.72
N LYS A 71 -2.28 -0.18 7.35
CA LYS A 71 -3.34 -0.94 6.67
C LYS A 71 -4.41 -0.04 6.05
N ASN A 72 -4.74 1.07 6.68
CA ASN A 72 -5.67 2.05 6.13
C ASN A 72 -5.07 2.83 4.94
N ALA A 73 -3.79 3.15 4.97
CA ALA A 73 -3.13 3.95 3.93
C ALA A 73 -2.79 3.15 2.67
N ILE A 74 -2.29 1.92 2.82
CA ILE A 74 -1.76 1.09 1.71
C ILE A 74 -2.75 0.89 0.57
N PRO A 75 -4.03 0.52 0.79
CA PRO A 75 -4.98 0.33 -0.31
C PRO A 75 -5.22 1.61 -1.11
N GLY A 76 -5.36 2.75 -0.42
CA GLY A 76 -5.57 4.04 -1.06
C GLY A 76 -4.38 4.47 -1.94
N VAL A 77 -3.17 4.32 -1.44
CA VAL A 77 -1.95 4.61 -2.21
C VAL A 77 -1.81 3.68 -3.41
N SER A 78 -2.09 2.39 -3.23
CA SER A 78 -2.07 1.42 -4.32
C SER A 78 -3.12 1.74 -5.40
N LEU A 79 -4.28 2.28 -5.02
CA LEU A 79 -5.29 2.74 -5.95
C LEU A 79 -4.81 3.94 -6.78
N GLU A 80 -4.07 4.89 -6.19
CA GLU A 80 -3.50 6.01 -6.94
C GLU A 80 -2.45 5.54 -7.95
N ILE A 81 -1.64 4.52 -7.63
CA ILE A 81 -0.72 3.89 -8.59
C ILE A 81 -1.51 3.29 -9.78
N ALA A 82 -2.60 2.59 -9.51
CA ALA A 82 -3.45 2.04 -10.58
C ALA A 82 -4.05 3.15 -11.47
N LYS A 83 -4.48 4.27 -10.89
CA LYS A 83 -4.98 5.42 -11.65
C LYS A 83 -3.90 6.07 -12.51
N ASP A 84 -2.67 6.14 -12.04
CA ASP A 84 -1.57 6.67 -12.83
C ASP A 84 -1.22 5.72 -14.00
N LEU A 85 -1.27 4.39 -13.80
CA LEU A 85 -1.14 3.43 -14.89
C LEU A 85 -2.24 3.61 -15.96
N ILE A 86 -3.48 3.91 -15.55
CA ILE A 86 -4.58 4.21 -16.50
C ILE A 86 -4.28 5.48 -17.29
N LYS A 87 -3.82 6.54 -16.64
CA LYS A 87 -3.43 7.80 -17.30
C LYS A 87 -2.30 7.60 -18.32
N ASP A 88 -1.37 6.71 -18.00
CA ASP A 88 -0.25 6.34 -18.87
C ASP A 88 -0.65 5.36 -19.98
N ALA A 89 -1.94 5.03 -20.10
CA ALA A 89 -2.49 4.03 -21.03
C ALA A 89 -1.92 2.61 -20.88
N LYS A 90 -1.39 2.28 -19.70
CA LYS A 90 -0.90 0.95 -19.34
C LYS A 90 -2.02 0.08 -18.79
N TYR A 91 -3.04 -0.16 -19.63
CA TYR A 91 -4.30 -0.74 -19.21
C TYR A 91 -4.18 -2.15 -18.62
N ASP A 92 -3.32 -3.00 -19.18
CA ASP A 92 -3.16 -4.37 -18.69
C ASP A 92 -2.46 -4.41 -17.33
N GLU A 93 -1.46 -3.54 -17.12
CA GLU A 93 -0.82 -3.35 -15.82
C GLU A 93 -1.80 -2.74 -14.79
N ALA A 94 -2.59 -1.78 -15.23
CA ALA A 94 -3.62 -1.15 -14.39
C ALA A 94 -4.68 -2.16 -13.94
N ALA A 95 -5.14 -3.06 -14.84
CA ALA A 95 -6.08 -4.11 -14.51
C ALA A 95 -5.53 -5.04 -13.41
N ALA A 96 -4.29 -5.50 -13.58
CA ALA A 96 -3.64 -6.33 -12.58
C ALA A 96 -3.49 -5.60 -11.23
N LYS A 97 -3.15 -4.30 -11.28
CA LYS A 97 -3.03 -3.48 -10.06
C LYS A 97 -4.36 -3.24 -9.38
N LEU A 98 -5.44 -3.01 -10.12
CA LEU A 98 -6.78 -2.86 -9.54
C LEU A 98 -7.28 -4.15 -8.87
N ASP A 99 -6.98 -5.32 -9.43
CA ASP A 99 -7.29 -6.61 -8.80
C ASP A 99 -6.50 -6.81 -7.50
N GLU A 100 -5.20 -6.44 -7.49
CA GLU A 100 -4.38 -6.45 -6.27
C GLU A 100 -4.95 -5.49 -5.21
N VAL A 101 -5.31 -4.26 -5.60
CA VAL A 101 -5.90 -3.25 -4.71
C VAL A 101 -7.18 -3.76 -4.07
N ALA A 102 -8.08 -4.37 -4.86
CA ALA A 102 -9.33 -4.90 -4.33
C ALA A 102 -9.08 -5.97 -3.25
N LYS A 103 -8.15 -6.89 -3.51
CA LYS A 103 -7.76 -7.95 -2.55
C LYS A 103 -7.16 -7.40 -1.27
N ILE A 104 -6.20 -6.47 -1.37
CA ILE A 104 -5.56 -5.85 -0.21
C ILE A 104 -6.58 -5.04 0.60
N ALA A 105 -7.46 -4.31 -0.08
CA ALA A 105 -8.49 -3.51 0.56
C ALA A 105 -9.51 -4.40 1.31
N GLU A 106 -9.89 -5.54 0.75
CA GLU A 106 -10.72 -6.53 1.44
C GLU A 106 -10.01 -7.13 2.65
N GLU A 107 -8.72 -7.51 2.52
CA GLU A 107 -7.90 -8.04 3.61
C GLU A 107 -7.78 -7.05 4.77
N TYR A 108 -7.67 -5.76 4.47
CA TYR A 108 -7.51 -4.70 5.46
C TYR A 108 -8.84 -4.04 5.85
N GLU A 109 -9.97 -4.65 5.48
CA GLU A 109 -11.32 -4.20 5.83
C GLU A 109 -11.65 -2.78 5.34
N ASN A 110 -11.02 -2.34 4.23
CA ASN A 110 -11.26 -1.05 3.59
C ASN A 110 -12.23 -1.19 2.42
N ALA A 111 -13.52 -1.39 2.75
CA ALA A 111 -14.57 -1.64 1.76
C ALA A 111 -14.70 -0.51 0.72
N GLU A 112 -14.49 0.74 1.12
CA GLU A 112 -14.58 1.90 0.22
C GLU A 112 -13.57 1.82 -0.92
N VAL A 113 -12.31 1.48 -0.61
CA VAL A 113 -11.25 1.35 -1.62
C VAL A 113 -11.46 0.10 -2.46
N ALA A 114 -11.94 -1.02 -1.87
CA ALA A 114 -12.26 -2.22 -2.60
C ALA A 114 -13.33 -1.98 -3.68
N GLU A 115 -14.41 -1.30 -3.33
CA GLU A 115 -15.47 -0.95 -4.29
C GLU A 115 -14.97 0.01 -5.38
N LYS A 116 -14.21 1.05 -5.01
CA LYS A 116 -13.62 1.97 -6.00
C LYS A 116 -12.70 1.26 -6.99
N ALA A 117 -11.90 0.30 -6.53
CA ALA A 117 -11.05 -0.48 -7.41
C ALA A 117 -11.88 -1.30 -8.42
N LYS A 118 -12.95 -1.95 -7.95
CA LYS A 118 -13.87 -2.71 -8.80
C LYS A 118 -14.59 -1.83 -9.82
N GLU A 119 -15.05 -0.66 -9.42
CA GLU A 119 -15.73 0.30 -10.30
C GLU A 119 -14.83 0.86 -11.40
N LEU A 120 -13.52 0.98 -11.15
CA LEU A 120 -12.58 1.49 -12.13
C LEU A 120 -12.28 0.49 -13.25
N VAL A 121 -12.44 -0.81 -13.03
CA VAL A 121 -12.13 -1.83 -14.05
C VAL A 121 -12.92 -1.63 -15.35
N PRO A 122 -14.26 -1.58 -15.36
CA PRO A 122 -15.01 -1.38 -16.58
C PRO A 122 -14.74 0.00 -17.21
N GLN A 123 -14.56 1.04 -16.43
CA GLN A 123 -14.22 2.38 -16.91
C GLN A 123 -12.88 2.39 -17.64
N MET A 124 -11.88 1.71 -17.09
CA MET A 124 -10.56 1.57 -17.67
C MET A 124 -10.61 0.82 -19.02
N TRP A 125 -11.35 -0.29 -19.10
CA TRP A 125 -11.50 -1.03 -20.35
C TRP A 125 -12.24 -0.24 -21.43
N MET A 126 -13.26 0.51 -21.05
CA MET A 126 -13.93 1.44 -21.95
C MET A 126 -12.94 2.51 -22.46
N GLN A 127 -12.10 3.08 -21.59
CA GLN A 127 -11.08 4.06 -21.98
C GLN A 127 -10.07 3.44 -22.97
N LYS A 128 -9.59 2.20 -22.72
CA LYS A 128 -8.72 1.46 -23.66
C LYS A 128 -9.38 1.36 -25.04
N GLY A 129 -10.65 0.97 -25.10
CA GLY A 129 -11.38 0.87 -26.36
C GLY A 129 -11.48 2.21 -27.10
N VAL A 130 -11.80 3.28 -26.38
CA VAL A 130 -11.88 4.65 -26.95
C VAL A 130 -10.52 5.11 -27.48
N ASP A 131 -9.46 4.91 -26.74
CA ASP A 131 -8.12 5.35 -27.13
C ASP A 131 -7.60 4.56 -28.35
N ALA A 132 -7.88 3.25 -28.42
CA ALA A 132 -7.58 2.42 -29.57
C ALA A 132 -8.36 2.89 -30.82
N LEU A 133 -9.64 3.29 -30.68
CA LEU A 133 -10.40 3.87 -31.80
C LEU A 133 -9.78 5.16 -32.35
N LYS A 134 -9.28 6.05 -31.49
CA LYS A 134 -8.58 7.28 -31.93
C LYS A 134 -7.36 6.95 -32.78
N LEU A 135 -6.69 5.85 -32.48
CA LEU A 135 -5.52 5.34 -33.22
C LEU A 135 -5.91 4.47 -34.42
N LYS A 136 -7.20 4.25 -34.67
CA LYS A 136 -7.75 3.34 -35.70
C LYS A 136 -7.33 1.88 -35.51
N ASP A 137 -6.97 1.48 -34.31
CA ASP A 137 -6.73 0.09 -33.93
C ASP A 137 -8.05 -0.58 -33.53
N PHE A 138 -8.77 -1.05 -34.53
CA PHE A 138 -10.10 -1.63 -34.33
C PHE A 138 -10.08 -2.96 -33.58
N ALA A 139 -8.97 -3.71 -33.65
CA ALA A 139 -8.84 -4.97 -32.94
C ALA A 139 -8.71 -4.74 -31.43
N THR A 140 -7.82 -3.85 -31.01
CA THR A 140 -7.66 -3.44 -29.61
C THR A 140 -8.89 -2.73 -29.08
N ALA A 141 -9.59 -1.95 -29.93
CA ALA A 141 -10.84 -1.29 -29.54
C ALA A 141 -11.94 -2.33 -29.23
N ALA A 142 -12.10 -3.34 -30.09
CA ALA A 142 -13.07 -4.42 -29.87
C ALA A 142 -12.76 -5.21 -28.58
N ASP A 143 -11.48 -5.51 -28.31
CA ASP A 143 -11.06 -6.18 -27.06
C ASP A 143 -11.39 -5.32 -25.82
N GLY A 144 -11.11 -4.03 -25.88
CA GLY A 144 -11.40 -3.11 -24.76
C GLY A 144 -12.91 -3.01 -24.44
N PHE A 145 -13.77 -3.01 -25.46
CA PHE A 145 -15.22 -2.94 -25.24
C PHE A 145 -15.87 -4.30 -24.89
N ALA A 146 -15.15 -5.40 -25.04
CA ALA A 146 -15.65 -6.75 -24.73
C ALA A 146 -15.37 -7.20 -23.29
N LYS A 147 -14.60 -6.42 -22.52
CA LYS A 147 -14.27 -6.69 -21.11
C LYS A 147 -15.31 -6.10 -20.16
#